data_2c038862c2f99ba49a4555cec1a263fb
#
_entry.id   2c038862c2f99ba49a4555cec1a263fb
#
_cell.length_a   1.000
_cell.length_b   1.000
_cell.length_c   1.000
_cell.angle_alpha   90.00
_cell.angle_beta   90.00
_cell.angle_gamma   90.00
#
_symmetry.space_group_name_H-M   'P 1'
#
loop_
_entity.id
_entity.type
_entity.pdbx_description
1 polymer ?
#
loop_
_entity_poly.entity_id
_entity_poly.type
_entity_poly.pdbx_seq_one_letter_code
_entity_poly.pdbx_strand_id
1 'polypeptide(L)'
;MFFDELERLMINHQWELNNLQQCGKLRKNQYSISVGYTCHWAKPGKPILPTREMIKNPSIYNECKKLFPNFEFESVIINKNFLCPPHKDTNNIGDSIIVGLGDYTGGDLIIEDEPHCILYSPLIFNGSENTHWTAPFLGDRYSVVLCKTKFKQFRPLNFNIVIPSFNRYNIFKNKTFLFLQKHNLLSNATLFLQNDQDEELYKEFNIKIIRSPPGLHATINFIWDYYPIDTKLWLLHDDVSKFITLDNTEPTDLPNIITGCFNSMNLHNANLCGFYPTANTYFMSNAKELTTDCRFIHDPCCLLINKRIYSTPELMGKCDFERTILYFKRDHTVLRFNHFAPVTSYNPKKKGGVGFRDPKTEQQQALLLKTTYPEYVQRIITHKKGGTSLVLKTPRRDI
;
A
#
# COMPACT_ATOMS: atom_id res chain seq x y z
N MET A 1 -7.16 15.72 -28.65
CA MET A 1 -6.06 16.62 -28.24
C MET A 1 -5.21 15.94 -27.18
N PHE A 2 -3.98 16.37 -26.92
CA PHE A 2 -3.04 15.63 -26.05
C PHE A 2 -3.49 15.51 -24.58
N PHE A 3 -4.30 16.45 -24.08
CA PHE A 3 -4.78 16.51 -22.70
C PHE A 3 -6.26 16.16 -22.48
N ASP A 4 -6.97 15.71 -23.52
CA ASP A 4 -8.44 15.51 -23.47
C ASP A 4 -8.88 14.58 -22.33
N GLU A 5 -8.15 13.48 -22.11
CA GLU A 5 -8.50 12.53 -21.05
C GLU A 5 -8.25 13.11 -19.66
N LEU A 6 -7.14 13.83 -19.46
CA LEU A 6 -6.84 14.47 -18.17
C LEU A 6 -7.88 15.55 -17.85
N GLU A 7 -8.25 16.36 -18.83
CA GLU A 7 -9.28 17.39 -18.68
C GLU A 7 -10.65 16.76 -18.38
N ARG A 8 -11.04 15.72 -19.10
CA ARG A 8 -12.27 14.95 -18.83
C ARG A 8 -12.31 14.41 -17.40
N LEU A 9 -11.21 13.89 -16.89
CA LEU A 9 -11.10 13.41 -15.52
C LEU A 9 -11.31 14.53 -14.50
N MET A 10 -10.81 15.74 -14.78
CA MET A 10 -10.99 16.89 -13.88
C MET A 10 -12.39 17.49 -13.95
N ILE A 11 -12.99 17.58 -15.13
CA ILE A 11 -14.38 18.04 -15.29
C ILE A 11 -15.34 17.14 -14.52
N ASN A 12 -15.16 15.81 -14.61
CA ASN A 12 -16.01 14.82 -13.98
C ASN A 12 -15.67 14.57 -12.50
N HIS A 13 -14.61 15.19 -11.97
CA HIS A 13 -14.22 15.01 -10.57
C HIS A 13 -15.26 15.66 -9.64
N GLN A 14 -15.62 14.92 -8.58
CA GLN A 14 -16.46 15.45 -7.50
C GLN A 14 -15.62 16.33 -6.57
N TRP A 15 -15.71 17.65 -6.78
CA TRP A 15 -14.97 18.64 -5.99
C TRP A 15 -15.62 18.83 -4.62
N GLU A 16 -15.05 18.17 -3.60
CA GLU A 16 -15.50 18.32 -2.22
C GLU A 16 -14.81 19.51 -1.54
N LEU A 17 -15.51 20.16 -0.61
CA LEU A 17 -14.93 21.17 0.28
C LEU A 17 -13.81 20.54 1.11
N ASN A 18 -12.62 21.05 0.97
CA ASN A 18 -11.48 20.61 1.77
C ASN A 18 -11.25 21.50 3.01
N ASN A 19 -10.32 21.11 3.87
CA ASN A 19 -10.00 21.83 5.09
C ASN A 19 -9.55 23.28 4.83
N LEU A 20 -8.97 23.60 3.67
CA LEU A 20 -8.54 24.93 3.32
C LEU A 20 -9.74 25.88 3.10
N GLN A 21 -10.83 25.37 2.53
CA GLN A 21 -12.09 26.13 2.40
C GLN A 21 -12.77 26.28 3.76
N GLN A 22 -12.78 25.23 4.57
CA GLN A 22 -13.33 25.29 5.94
C GLN A 22 -12.59 26.30 6.82
N CYS A 23 -11.29 26.48 6.62
CA CYS A 23 -10.48 27.50 7.32
C CYS A 23 -10.53 28.89 6.68
N GLY A 24 -11.37 29.11 5.66
CA GLY A 24 -11.49 30.41 4.98
C GLY A 24 -10.29 30.81 4.11
N LYS A 25 -9.36 29.89 3.84
CA LYS A 25 -8.17 30.14 3.00
C LYS A 25 -8.47 30.09 1.50
N LEU A 26 -9.58 29.51 1.10
CA LEU A 26 -10.06 29.47 -0.28
C LEU A 26 -11.44 30.13 -0.38
N ARG A 27 -11.67 30.84 -1.49
CA ARG A 27 -12.99 31.44 -1.77
C ARG A 27 -13.99 30.37 -2.22
N LYS A 28 -15.27 30.71 -2.16
CA LYS A 28 -16.33 29.87 -2.74
C LYS A 28 -15.99 29.58 -4.22
N ASN A 29 -16.11 28.33 -4.64
CA ASN A 29 -15.76 27.81 -5.98
C ASN A 29 -14.25 27.71 -6.28
N GLN A 30 -13.37 27.89 -5.29
CA GLN A 30 -11.94 27.57 -5.41
C GLN A 30 -11.65 26.22 -4.76
N TYR A 31 -10.94 25.35 -5.46
CA TYR A 31 -10.60 24.01 -4.96
C TYR A 31 -9.13 23.71 -5.21
N SER A 32 -8.54 22.97 -4.30
CA SER A 32 -7.20 22.44 -4.44
C SER A 32 -7.16 21.04 -3.87
N ILE A 33 -6.71 20.08 -4.67
CA ILE A 33 -6.52 18.68 -4.28
C ILE A 33 -5.10 18.25 -4.58
N SER A 34 -4.63 17.25 -3.83
CA SER A 34 -3.34 16.63 -4.08
C SER A 34 -3.55 15.14 -4.35
N VAL A 35 -3.11 14.66 -5.50
CA VAL A 35 -3.17 13.27 -5.94
C VAL A 35 -1.76 12.73 -6.02
N GLY A 36 -1.50 11.57 -5.45
CA GLY A 36 -0.17 10.99 -5.40
C GLY A 36 0.28 10.77 -3.95
N TYR A 37 1.57 10.88 -3.73
CA TYR A 37 2.19 10.60 -2.44
C TYR A 37 2.69 11.89 -1.84
N THR A 38 2.14 12.29 -0.72
CA THR A 38 2.52 13.57 -0.09
C THR A 38 2.50 13.49 1.43
N CYS A 39 3.37 14.30 2.03
CA CYS A 39 3.42 14.54 3.47
C CYS A 39 2.66 15.80 3.85
N HIS A 40 1.61 16.16 3.17
CA HIS A 40 0.97 17.48 3.19
C HIS A 40 0.79 18.11 4.59
N TRP A 41 0.73 17.29 5.64
CA TRP A 41 0.61 17.74 7.04
C TRP A 41 1.67 17.13 7.95
N ALA A 42 2.67 16.48 7.38
CA ALA A 42 3.66 15.79 8.18
C ALA A 42 4.84 16.71 8.53
N LYS A 43 5.19 16.74 9.80
CA LYS A 43 6.48 17.25 10.24
C LYS A 43 7.61 16.41 9.62
N PRO A 44 8.83 16.96 9.45
CA PRO A 44 9.97 16.20 8.96
C PRO A 44 10.10 14.85 9.68
N GLY A 45 10.29 13.77 8.92
CA GLY A 45 10.40 12.41 9.45
C GLY A 45 9.11 11.60 9.52
N LYS A 46 7.94 12.17 9.17
CA LYS A 46 6.69 11.41 9.06
C LYS A 46 6.54 10.68 7.72
N PRO A 47 5.75 9.59 7.69
CA PRO A 47 5.62 8.74 6.52
C PRO A 47 4.96 9.46 5.35
N ILE A 48 5.39 9.06 4.17
CA ILE A 48 4.74 9.41 2.91
C ILE A 48 3.64 8.40 2.68
N LEU A 49 2.41 8.88 2.61
CA LEU A 49 1.22 8.06 2.36
C LEU A 49 0.55 8.54 1.07
N PRO A 50 -0.16 7.64 0.35
CA PRO A 50 -1.03 8.09 -0.71
C PRO A 50 -2.05 9.09 -0.13
N THR A 51 -2.30 10.16 -0.86
CA THR A 51 -3.35 11.09 -0.48
C THR A 51 -4.72 10.42 -0.54
N ARG A 52 -5.70 10.98 0.17
CA ARG A 52 -7.09 10.53 0.09
C ARG A 52 -7.59 10.50 -1.37
N GLU A 53 -7.20 11.51 -2.15
CA GLU A 53 -7.57 11.60 -3.56
C GLU A 53 -6.85 10.56 -4.42
N MET A 54 -5.61 10.21 -4.12
CA MET A 54 -4.91 9.12 -4.80
C MET A 54 -5.60 7.76 -4.58
N ILE A 55 -6.15 7.54 -3.38
CA ILE A 55 -6.90 6.32 -3.06
C ILE A 55 -8.25 6.29 -3.79
N LYS A 56 -8.95 7.44 -3.84
CA LYS A 56 -10.27 7.56 -4.47
C LYS A 56 -10.19 7.58 -6.01
N ASN A 57 -9.22 8.29 -6.58
CA ASN A 57 -9.12 8.62 -7.99
C ASN A 57 -7.68 8.49 -8.51
N PRO A 58 -7.10 7.28 -8.56
CA PRO A 58 -5.74 7.06 -9.08
C PRO A 58 -5.62 7.38 -10.57
N SER A 59 -6.74 7.44 -11.30
CA SER A 59 -6.77 7.69 -12.74
C SER A 59 -6.09 9.00 -13.15
N ILE A 60 -6.25 10.06 -12.37
CA ILE A 60 -5.61 11.35 -12.63
C ILE A 60 -4.07 11.22 -12.53
N TYR A 61 -3.56 10.58 -11.49
CA TYR A 61 -2.13 10.36 -11.33
C TYR A 61 -1.56 9.49 -12.45
N ASN A 62 -2.27 8.42 -12.80
CA ASN A 62 -1.89 7.51 -13.87
C ASN A 62 -1.87 8.20 -15.23
N GLU A 63 -2.83 9.09 -15.50
CA GLU A 63 -2.85 9.86 -16.74
C GLU A 63 -1.69 10.85 -16.81
N CYS A 64 -1.35 11.55 -15.72
CA CYS A 64 -0.15 12.37 -15.65
C CYS A 64 1.13 11.57 -15.90
N LYS A 65 1.23 10.33 -15.41
CA LYS A 65 2.38 9.44 -15.70
C LYS A 65 2.49 9.05 -17.17
N LYS A 66 1.37 8.87 -17.88
CA LYS A 66 1.37 8.62 -19.33
C LYS A 66 1.75 9.86 -20.14
N LEU A 67 1.23 11.03 -19.74
CA LEU A 67 1.50 12.29 -20.44
C LEU A 67 2.96 12.77 -20.26
N PHE A 68 3.56 12.47 -19.11
CA PHE A 68 4.91 12.91 -18.75
C PHE A 68 5.81 11.74 -18.34
N PRO A 69 6.06 10.75 -19.21
CA PRO A 69 6.74 9.50 -18.87
C PRO A 69 8.21 9.70 -18.45
N ASN A 70 8.86 10.74 -18.94
CA ASN A 70 10.27 11.06 -18.66
C ASN A 70 10.45 12.07 -17.51
N PHE A 71 9.35 12.57 -16.93
CA PHE A 71 9.42 13.49 -15.79
C PHE A 71 9.11 12.75 -14.50
N GLU A 72 10.07 12.75 -13.59
CA GLU A 72 9.89 12.13 -12.28
C GLU A 72 9.14 13.06 -11.34
N PHE A 73 7.96 12.66 -10.95
CA PHE A 73 7.16 13.34 -9.93
C PHE A 73 6.49 12.34 -8.99
N GLU A 74 6.03 12.83 -7.89
CA GLU A 74 5.41 12.04 -6.82
C GLU A 74 4.06 12.57 -6.40
N SER A 75 3.86 13.87 -6.60
CA SER A 75 2.62 14.56 -6.28
C SER A 75 2.12 15.30 -7.51
N VAL A 76 0.80 15.27 -7.67
CA VAL A 76 0.06 16.08 -8.64
C VAL A 76 -0.85 16.98 -7.82
N ILE A 77 -0.62 18.28 -7.86
CA ILE A 77 -1.47 19.27 -7.22
C ILE A 77 -2.40 19.81 -8.30
N ILE A 78 -3.69 19.77 -8.05
CA ILE A 78 -4.69 20.27 -8.98
C ILE A 78 -5.49 21.38 -8.30
N ASN A 79 -5.49 22.54 -8.94
CA ASN A 79 -6.26 23.69 -8.49
C ASN A 79 -7.35 24.00 -9.49
N LYS A 80 -8.61 24.10 -9.03
CA LYS A 80 -9.74 24.58 -9.82
C LYS A 80 -10.10 26.00 -9.39
N ASN A 81 -10.11 26.92 -10.36
CA ASN A 81 -10.49 28.31 -10.20
C ASN A 81 -9.75 29.05 -9.08
N PHE A 82 -8.51 28.61 -8.80
CA PHE A 82 -7.70 29.14 -7.72
C PHE A 82 -6.77 30.24 -8.22
N LEU A 83 -6.99 31.46 -7.75
CA LEU A 83 -6.11 32.60 -7.97
C LEU A 83 -5.01 32.59 -6.90
N CYS A 84 -3.88 31.98 -7.23
CA CYS A 84 -2.77 31.81 -6.30
C CYS A 84 -2.01 33.14 -6.13
N PRO A 85 -1.82 33.62 -4.91
CA PRO A 85 -1.00 34.82 -4.66
C PRO A 85 0.50 34.54 -4.85
N PRO A 86 1.37 35.57 -4.94
CA PRO A 86 2.82 35.41 -4.99
C PRO A 86 3.36 34.51 -3.86
N HIS A 87 4.12 33.44 -4.20
CA HIS A 87 4.70 32.53 -3.24
C HIS A 87 5.87 31.75 -3.84
N LYS A 88 6.58 31.01 -3.01
CA LYS A 88 7.55 29.98 -3.39
C LYS A 88 7.12 28.64 -2.82
N ASP A 89 7.25 27.60 -3.60
CA ASP A 89 6.97 26.21 -3.17
C ASP A 89 8.13 25.63 -2.35
N THR A 90 8.40 26.21 -1.19
CA THR A 90 9.59 25.90 -0.36
C THR A 90 9.76 24.41 0.01
N ASN A 91 8.69 23.62 -0.13
CA ASN A 91 8.69 22.16 0.12
C ASN A 91 8.99 21.32 -1.13
N ASN A 92 9.08 21.91 -2.30
CA ASN A 92 9.40 21.20 -3.53
C ASN A 92 10.93 21.04 -3.69
N ILE A 93 11.34 20.02 -4.44
CA ILE A 93 12.73 19.76 -4.83
C ILE A 93 12.85 19.79 -6.35
N GLY A 94 13.74 20.65 -6.83
CA GLY A 94 14.03 20.77 -8.25
C GLY A 94 12.83 21.30 -9.04
N ASP A 95 12.80 20.92 -10.30
CA ASP A 95 11.79 21.40 -11.23
C ASP A 95 10.39 20.79 -11.00
N SER A 96 9.40 21.60 -11.31
CA SER A 96 7.99 21.21 -11.39
C SER A 96 7.51 21.41 -12.83
N ILE A 97 6.53 20.61 -13.26
CA ILE A 97 5.77 20.88 -14.49
C ILE A 97 4.41 21.45 -14.08
N ILE A 98 4.00 22.52 -14.75
CA ILE A 98 2.64 23.05 -14.64
C ILE A 98 1.99 23.11 -16.01
N VAL A 99 0.70 22.77 -16.09
CA VAL A 99 -0.14 22.95 -17.27
C VAL A 99 -1.51 23.46 -16.85
N GLY A 100 -2.06 24.39 -17.63
CA GLY A 100 -3.41 24.92 -17.48
C GLY A 100 -4.37 24.19 -18.44
N LEU A 101 -5.56 23.84 -17.95
CA LEU A 101 -6.61 23.15 -18.73
C LEU A 101 -7.96 23.83 -18.45
N GLY A 102 -8.91 23.69 -19.35
CA GLY A 102 -10.27 24.22 -19.23
C GLY A 102 -10.56 25.39 -20.17
N ASP A 103 -11.76 25.91 -20.06
CA ASP A 103 -12.22 27.05 -20.88
C ASP A 103 -12.08 28.35 -20.10
N TYR A 104 -10.96 29.03 -20.30
CA TYR A 104 -10.65 30.29 -19.62
C TYR A 104 -9.78 31.22 -20.47
N THR A 105 -9.80 32.51 -20.13
CA THR A 105 -8.96 33.56 -20.73
C THR A 105 -8.14 34.25 -19.65
N GLY A 106 -6.90 34.67 -19.97
CA GLY A 106 -5.94 35.14 -18.96
C GLY A 106 -5.37 33.97 -18.16
N GLY A 107 -5.03 34.19 -16.90
CA GLY A 107 -4.59 33.14 -16.00
C GLY A 107 -3.18 32.60 -16.25
N ASP A 108 -2.33 33.40 -16.85
CA ASP A 108 -0.92 33.09 -17.05
C ASP A 108 -0.23 32.81 -15.70
N LEU A 109 0.77 31.97 -15.72
CA LEU A 109 1.69 31.83 -14.60
C LEU A 109 2.69 32.96 -14.69
N ILE A 110 2.75 33.80 -13.66
CA ILE A 110 3.78 34.81 -13.55
C ILE A 110 4.94 34.23 -12.77
N ILE A 111 6.16 34.29 -13.30
CA ILE A 111 7.39 33.83 -12.65
C ILE A 111 8.38 35.02 -12.63
N GLU A 112 8.80 35.48 -11.43
CA GLU A 112 9.70 36.64 -11.27
C GLU A 112 9.26 37.80 -12.15
N ASP A 113 7.95 38.15 -12.11
CA ASP A 113 7.26 39.18 -12.88
C ASP A 113 7.07 38.95 -14.38
N GLU A 114 7.56 37.82 -14.94
CA GLU A 114 7.39 37.49 -16.36
C GLU A 114 6.17 36.57 -16.58
N PRO A 115 5.26 36.89 -17.52
CA PRO A 115 4.07 36.11 -17.82
C PRO A 115 4.37 34.91 -18.73
N HIS A 116 3.82 33.74 -18.37
CA HIS A 116 3.91 32.51 -19.14
C HIS A 116 2.54 31.91 -19.38
N CYS A 117 2.13 31.80 -20.63
CA CYS A 117 0.90 31.10 -20.99
C CYS A 117 1.06 29.60 -20.79
N ILE A 118 0.22 29.05 -19.92
CA ILE A 118 0.23 27.62 -19.60
C ILE A 118 -0.99 26.84 -20.14
N LEU A 119 -1.93 27.53 -20.82
CA LEU A 119 -3.13 26.90 -21.38
C LEU A 119 -2.75 25.86 -22.44
N TYR A 120 -2.98 24.58 -22.14
CA TYR A 120 -2.58 23.41 -22.93
C TYR A 120 -1.08 23.37 -23.30
N SER A 121 -0.27 24.21 -22.62
CA SER A 121 1.17 24.35 -22.85
C SER A 121 1.93 24.08 -21.55
N PRO A 122 2.50 22.87 -21.37
CA PRO A 122 3.27 22.55 -20.19
C PRO A 122 4.52 23.42 -20.05
N LEU A 123 4.75 23.95 -18.86
CA LEU A 123 5.92 24.74 -18.51
C LEU A 123 6.70 24.05 -17.40
N ILE A 124 8.03 23.95 -17.57
CA ILE A 124 8.96 23.48 -16.53
C ILE A 124 9.53 24.71 -15.82
N PHE A 125 9.47 24.72 -14.49
CA PHE A 125 10.03 25.81 -13.69
C PHE A 125 10.41 25.31 -12.29
N ASN A 126 11.34 26.01 -11.63
CA ASN A 126 11.71 25.71 -10.24
C ASN A 126 10.89 26.58 -9.28
N GLY A 127 9.72 26.07 -8.87
CA GLY A 127 8.83 26.77 -7.96
C GLY A 127 9.38 26.95 -6.54
N SER A 128 10.43 26.21 -6.14
CA SER A 128 11.06 26.38 -4.84
C SER A 128 12.04 27.56 -4.78
N GLU A 129 12.55 27.98 -5.92
CA GLU A 129 13.52 29.07 -6.05
C GLU A 129 12.88 30.35 -6.58
N ASN A 130 11.94 30.24 -7.53
CA ASN A 130 11.31 31.35 -8.20
C ASN A 130 9.99 31.74 -7.53
N THR A 131 9.79 33.02 -7.28
CA THR A 131 8.49 33.55 -6.85
C THR A 131 7.52 33.47 -8.01
N HIS A 132 6.35 32.91 -7.77
CA HIS A 132 5.36 32.72 -8.82
C HIS A 132 3.93 32.89 -8.30
N TRP A 133 3.01 33.24 -9.22
CA TRP A 133 1.58 33.40 -8.92
C TRP A 133 0.72 33.30 -10.17
N THR A 134 -0.59 33.27 -9.99
CA THR A 134 -1.56 33.20 -11.08
C THR A 134 -2.07 34.60 -11.43
N ALA A 135 -1.95 35.01 -12.67
CA ALA A 135 -2.58 36.25 -13.18
C ALA A 135 -4.12 36.12 -13.14
N PRO A 136 -4.86 37.24 -13.11
CA PRO A 136 -6.32 37.25 -13.19
C PRO A 136 -6.83 36.47 -14.44
N PHE A 137 -7.96 35.78 -14.31
CA PHE A 137 -8.58 35.00 -15.37
C PHE A 137 -10.10 35.05 -15.29
N LEU A 138 -10.75 34.69 -16.39
CA LEU A 138 -12.19 34.49 -16.51
C LEU A 138 -12.46 33.10 -17.10
N GLY A 139 -13.47 32.40 -16.58
CA GLY A 139 -13.85 31.06 -17.02
C GLY A 139 -13.43 29.96 -16.03
N ASP A 140 -13.57 28.70 -16.45
CA ASP A 140 -13.22 27.53 -15.64
C ASP A 140 -11.78 27.09 -15.93
N ARG A 141 -10.90 27.36 -14.95
CA ARG A 141 -9.47 27.11 -15.03
C ARG A 141 -9.04 25.99 -14.10
N TYR A 142 -8.38 25.00 -14.64
CA TYR A 142 -7.64 23.98 -13.89
C TYR A 142 -6.14 24.21 -14.08
N SER A 143 -5.36 24.18 -13.01
CA SER A 143 -3.90 24.06 -13.10
C SER A 143 -3.46 22.74 -12.49
N VAL A 144 -2.64 22.01 -13.24
CA VAL A 144 -2.08 20.71 -12.83
C VAL A 144 -0.59 20.87 -12.65
N VAL A 145 -0.10 20.68 -11.42
CA VAL A 145 1.31 20.83 -11.06
C VAL A 145 1.87 19.49 -10.65
N LEU A 146 2.90 19.03 -11.36
CA LEU A 146 3.64 17.81 -11.05
C LEU A 146 4.93 18.20 -10.33
N CYS A 147 5.16 17.66 -9.14
CA CYS A 147 6.32 18.03 -8.34
C CYS A 147 6.88 16.85 -7.49
N LYS A 148 8.13 17.01 -7.06
CA LYS A 148 8.74 16.23 -5.97
C LYS A 148 8.80 17.07 -4.71
N THR A 149 8.67 16.45 -3.54
CA THR A 149 8.74 17.18 -2.25
C THR A 149 10.00 16.83 -1.47
N LYS A 150 10.54 17.78 -0.70
CA LYS A 150 11.77 17.64 0.12
C LYS A 150 11.75 16.44 1.09
N PHE A 151 10.57 15.91 1.37
CA PHE A 151 10.42 14.83 2.32
C PHE A 151 10.50 13.45 1.69
N LYS A 152 10.71 13.37 0.37
CA LYS A 152 10.93 12.15 -0.38
C LYS A 152 12.37 12.00 -0.84
N GLN A 153 13.29 11.82 0.07
CA GLN A 153 14.48 11.07 -0.31
C GLN A 153 14.04 9.63 -0.59
N PHE A 154 14.35 9.12 -1.75
CA PHE A 154 14.37 7.69 -2.04
C PHE A 154 15.28 7.05 -0.98
N ARG A 155 14.71 6.68 0.15
CA ARG A 155 15.44 5.82 1.08
C ARG A 155 15.41 4.44 0.44
N PRO A 156 16.54 3.74 0.39
CA PRO A 156 16.52 2.35 0.03
C PRO A 156 15.44 1.67 0.87
N LEU A 157 14.66 0.79 0.24
CA LEU A 157 13.59 0.06 0.91
C LEU A 157 14.20 -0.59 2.16
N ASN A 158 13.80 -0.15 3.35
CA ASN A 158 14.34 -0.62 4.61
C ASN A 158 13.52 -1.76 5.20
N PHE A 159 13.00 -2.62 4.33
CA PHE A 159 12.32 -3.85 4.70
C PHE A 159 12.83 -5.02 3.84
N ASN A 160 12.73 -6.21 4.40
CA ASN A 160 13.07 -7.45 3.71
C ASN A 160 11.80 -8.19 3.34
N ILE A 161 11.75 -8.77 2.14
CA ILE A 161 10.68 -9.64 1.69
C ILE A 161 11.13 -11.08 1.96
N VAL A 162 10.35 -11.81 2.74
CA VAL A 162 10.66 -13.19 3.12
C VAL A 162 9.62 -14.13 2.52
N ILE A 163 10.08 -15.11 1.75
CA ILE A 163 9.22 -15.96 0.94
C ILE A 163 9.51 -17.43 1.28
N PRO A 164 8.68 -18.08 2.13
CA PRO A 164 8.74 -19.53 2.29
C PRO A 164 8.17 -20.21 1.05
N SER A 165 8.87 -21.20 0.51
CA SER A 165 8.39 -22.03 -0.61
C SER A 165 8.84 -23.47 -0.47
N PHE A 166 7.98 -24.42 -0.90
CA PHE A 166 8.26 -25.83 -0.87
C PHE A 166 7.53 -26.57 -2.01
N ASN A 167 8.30 -27.14 -2.92
CA ASN A 167 7.79 -27.89 -4.11
C ASN A 167 6.80 -27.07 -4.96
N ARG A 168 7.01 -25.76 -5.09
CA ARG A 168 6.11 -24.84 -5.79
C ARG A 168 6.80 -23.95 -6.82
N TYR A 169 7.95 -24.38 -7.36
CA TYR A 169 8.74 -23.65 -8.34
C TYR A 169 7.90 -23.01 -9.46
N ASN A 170 7.05 -23.80 -10.16
CA ASN A 170 6.22 -23.27 -11.25
C ASN A 170 5.20 -22.24 -10.79
N ILE A 171 4.71 -22.34 -9.57
CA ILE A 171 3.76 -21.37 -9.00
C ILE A 171 4.52 -20.07 -8.71
N PHE A 172 5.66 -20.15 -8.04
CA PHE A 172 6.51 -19.02 -7.77
C PHE A 172 6.93 -18.30 -9.06
N LYS A 173 7.46 -19.05 -10.04
CA LYS A 173 7.91 -18.53 -11.34
C LYS A 173 6.84 -17.72 -12.05
N ASN A 174 5.61 -18.25 -12.12
CA ASN A 174 4.53 -17.63 -12.89
C ASN A 174 3.70 -16.61 -12.10
N LYS A 175 3.99 -16.39 -10.82
CA LYS A 175 3.24 -15.48 -9.95
C LYS A 175 4.13 -14.55 -9.16
N THR A 176 4.61 -14.97 -8.00
CA THR A 176 5.33 -14.08 -7.07
C THR A 176 6.62 -13.54 -7.67
N PHE A 177 7.33 -14.33 -8.47
CA PHE A 177 8.51 -13.83 -9.18
C PHE A 177 8.16 -12.69 -10.15
N LEU A 178 7.17 -12.89 -11.03
CA LEU A 178 6.72 -11.86 -11.98
C LEU A 178 6.16 -10.62 -11.25
N PHE A 179 5.47 -10.84 -10.15
CA PHE A 179 4.99 -9.76 -9.29
C PHE A 179 6.14 -8.93 -8.70
N LEU A 180 7.16 -9.57 -8.13
CA LEU A 180 8.34 -8.90 -7.59
C LEU A 180 9.13 -8.17 -8.67
N GLN A 181 9.30 -8.80 -9.84
CA GLN A 181 9.97 -8.21 -10.99
C GLN A 181 9.26 -6.93 -11.48
N LYS A 182 7.93 -7.01 -11.64
CA LYS A 182 7.09 -5.88 -12.06
C LYS A 182 7.24 -4.65 -11.15
N HIS A 183 7.43 -4.88 -9.85
CA HIS A 183 7.51 -3.83 -8.84
C HIS A 183 8.95 -3.49 -8.40
N ASN A 184 9.97 -4.02 -9.10
CA ASN A 184 11.40 -3.82 -8.77
C ASN A 184 11.76 -4.21 -7.33
N LEU A 185 11.21 -5.33 -6.84
CA LEU A 185 11.34 -5.80 -5.45
C LEU A 185 12.28 -7.00 -5.29
N LEU A 186 12.86 -7.53 -6.37
CA LEU A 186 13.68 -8.74 -6.34
C LEU A 186 14.89 -8.61 -5.41
N SER A 187 15.54 -7.45 -5.38
CA SER A 187 16.70 -7.18 -4.52
C SER A 187 16.42 -7.22 -3.02
N ASN A 188 15.17 -7.05 -2.63
CA ASN A 188 14.73 -7.10 -1.23
C ASN A 188 14.22 -8.49 -0.81
N ALA A 189 14.10 -9.43 -1.77
CA ALA A 189 13.53 -10.74 -1.55
C ALA A 189 14.59 -11.76 -1.08
N THR A 190 14.17 -12.63 -0.17
CA THR A 190 14.90 -13.83 0.26
C THR A 190 13.95 -15.02 0.24
N LEU A 191 14.35 -16.06 -0.46
CA LEU A 191 13.65 -17.35 -0.54
C LEU A 191 14.10 -18.25 0.60
N PHE A 192 13.16 -18.85 1.30
CA PHE A 192 13.40 -19.86 2.33
C PHE A 192 12.91 -21.21 1.82
N LEU A 193 13.86 -22.07 1.46
CA LEU A 193 13.61 -23.36 0.79
C LEU A 193 13.96 -24.52 1.72
N GLN A 194 13.28 -25.65 1.55
CA GLN A 194 13.34 -26.76 2.50
C GLN A 194 14.12 -27.98 1.97
N ASN A 195 14.49 -28.03 0.68
CA ASN A 195 15.18 -29.16 0.05
C ASN A 195 16.15 -28.71 -1.06
N ASP A 196 17.10 -29.59 -1.39
CA ASP A 196 18.14 -29.32 -2.39
C ASP A 196 17.58 -29.18 -3.81
N GLN A 197 16.51 -29.91 -4.12
CA GLN A 197 15.86 -29.85 -5.42
C GLN A 197 15.26 -28.48 -5.70
N ASP A 198 14.56 -27.92 -4.73
CA ASP A 198 14.06 -26.54 -4.85
C ASP A 198 15.22 -25.54 -4.95
N GLU A 199 16.26 -25.67 -4.12
CA GLU A 199 17.41 -24.78 -4.17
C GLU A 199 18.04 -24.73 -5.56
N GLU A 200 18.25 -25.90 -6.20
CA GLU A 200 18.81 -25.94 -7.54
C GLU A 200 17.91 -25.28 -8.59
N LEU A 201 16.61 -25.54 -8.55
CA LEU A 201 15.64 -24.96 -9.48
C LEU A 201 15.52 -23.44 -9.34
N TYR A 202 15.56 -22.93 -8.10
CA TYR A 202 15.34 -21.51 -7.84
C TYR A 202 16.58 -20.62 -8.07
N LYS A 203 17.78 -21.19 -8.31
CA LYS A 203 19.00 -20.43 -8.64
C LYS A 203 18.83 -19.52 -9.85
N GLU A 204 18.01 -19.92 -10.83
CA GLU A 204 17.78 -19.11 -12.04
C GLU A 204 17.22 -17.71 -11.77
N PHE A 205 16.54 -17.50 -10.63
CA PHE A 205 15.89 -16.22 -10.31
C PHE A 205 16.84 -15.16 -9.78
N ASN A 206 18.08 -15.52 -9.46
CA ASN A 206 19.08 -14.62 -8.87
C ASN A 206 18.56 -13.88 -7.62
N ILE A 207 17.76 -14.57 -6.81
CA ILE A 207 17.26 -14.11 -5.51
C ILE A 207 18.06 -14.82 -4.41
N LYS A 208 18.31 -14.14 -3.30
CA LYS A 208 18.98 -14.75 -2.15
C LYS A 208 18.19 -15.97 -1.65
N ILE A 209 18.86 -17.12 -1.53
CA ILE A 209 18.29 -18.38 -1.05
C ILE A 209 18.87 -18.71 0.33
N ILE A 210 18.02 -19.10 1.26
CA ILE A 210 18.39 -19.59 2.59
C ILE A 210 17.72 -20.94 2.81
N ARG A 211 18.51 -21.93 3.25
CA ARG A 211 17.99 -23.23 3.67
C ARG A 211 17.23 -23.09 4.99
N SER A 212 16.02 -23.59 5.03
CA SER A 212 15.16 -23.58 6.22
C SER A 212 14.75 -25.01 6.64
N PRO A 213 14.35 -25.21 7.89
CA PRO A 213 13.79 -26.47 8.36
C PRO A 213 12.53 -26.88 7.57
N PRO A 214 12.24 -28.18 7.48
CA PRO A 214 11.05 -28.66 6.80
C PRO A 214 9.75 -28.28 7.55
N GLY A 215 8.71 -27.93 6.78
CA GLY A 215 7.40 -27.53 7.28
C GLY A 215 7.24 -26.01 7.43
N LEU A 216 6.07 -25.49 7.00
CA LEU A 216 5.81 -24.03 6.97
C LEU A 216 6.00 -23.37 8.33
N HIS A 217 5.48 -24.00 9.40
CA HIS A 217 5.61 -23.48 10.76
C HIS A 217 7.08 -23.33 11.19
N ALA A 218 7.89 -24.40 11.00
CA ALA A 218 9.31 -24.38 11.35
C ALA A 218 10.08 -23.35 10.49
N THR A 219 9.77 -23.26 9.19
CA THR A 219 10.33 -22.26 8.29
C THR A 219 10.02 -20.83 8.77
N ILE A 220 8.77 -20.56 9.15
CA ILE A 220 8.38 -19.22 9.63
C ILE A 220 9.09 -18.87 10.93
N ASN A 221 9.14 -19.77 11.91
CA ASN A 221 9.87 -19.54 13.15
C ASN A 221 11.37 -19.35 12.91
N PHE A 222 11.96 -20.12 11.99
CA PHE A 222 13.34 -19.94 11.54
C PHE A 222 13.58 -18.56 10.92
N ILE A 223 12.66 -18.04 10.13
CA ILE A 223 12.74 -16.67 9.57
C ILE A 223 12.81 -15.64 10.69
N TRP A 224 12.02 -15.80 11.77
CA TRP A 224 12.07 -14.88 12.90
C TRP A 224 13.41 -14.92 13.66
N ASP A 225 14.05 -16.07 13.71
CA ASP A 225 15.38 -16.21 14.31
C ASP A 225 16.50 -15.71 13.40
N TYR A 226 16.34 -15.89 12.08
CA TYR A 226 17.31 -15.48 11.07
C TYR A 226 17.50 -13.96 11.01
N TYR A 227 16.43 -13.20 11.20
CA TYR A 227 16.50 -11.74 11.19
C TYR A 227 16.61 -11.17 12.61
N PRO A 228 17.38 -10.07 12.80
CA PRO A 228 17.41 -9.37 14.08
C PRO A 228 16.02 -8.92 14.56
N ILE A 229 15.88 -8.76 15.86
CA ILE A 229 14.69 -8.10 16.45
C ILE A 229 14.56 -6.71 15.83
N ASP A 230 13.33 -6.23 15.69
CA ASP A 230 12.94 -4.94 15.09
C ASP A 230 13.19 -4.81 13.59
N THR A 231 13.64 -5.88 12.92
CA THR A 231 13.71 -5.90 11.46
C THR A 231 12.29 -5.83 10.87
N LYS A 232 12.11 -4.96 9.88
CA LYS A 232 10.89 -4.87 9.09
C LYS A 232 10.84 -6.00 8.07
N LEU A 233 9.83 -6.84 8.16
CA LEU A 233 9.66 -8.01 7.31
C LEU A 233 8.31 -7.95 6.59
N TRP A 234 8.32 -8.21 5.30
CA TRP A 234 7.14 -8.49 4.52
C TRP A 234 7.10 -9.99 4.24
N LEU A 235 6.26 -10.73 4.98
CA LEU A 235 5.97 -12.12 4.69
C LEU A 235 5.09 -12.18 3.44
N LEU A 236 5.60 -12.77 2.39
CA LEU A 236 4.95 -12.91 1.10
C LEU A 236 4.95 -14.38 0.69
N HIS A 237 3.79 -14.94 0.34
CA HIS A 237 3.72 -16.31 -0.16
C HIS A 237 4.12 -16.39 -1.63
N ASP A 238 4.48 -17.60 -2.05
CA ASP A 238 4.97 -17.92 -3.41
C ASP A 238 3.88 -17.92 -4.50
N ASP A 239 2.62 -17.64 -4.14
CA ASP A 239 1.47 -17.65 -5.05
C ASP A 239 0.76 -16.28 -5.18
N VAL A 240 1.35 -15.22 -4.68
CA VAL A 240 0.83 -13.86 -4.85
C VAL A 240 1.10 -13.40 -6.28
N SER A 241 0.04 -13.05 -7.01
CA SER A 241 0.15 -12.64 -8.41
C SER A 241 0.03 -11.14 -8.64
N LYS A 242 -0.68 -10.44 -7.78
CA LYS A 242 -0.87 -8.99 -7.82
C LYS A 242 -1.49 -8.45 -6.53
N PHE A 243 -1.48 -7.13 -6.38
CA PHE A 243 -2.32 -6.40 -5.44
C PHE A 243 -3.43 -5.69 -6.20
N ILE A 244 -4.57 -5.53 -5.59
CA ILE A 244 -5.65 -4.70 -6.12
C ILE A 244 -6.09 -3.65 -5.12
N THR A 245 -6.57 -2.55 -5.65
CA THR A 245 -7.22 -1.44 -4.95
C THR A 245 -8.75 -1.56 -5.03
N LEU A 246 -9.50 -0.60 -4.48
CA LEU A 246 -10.96 -0.61 -4.52
C LEU A 246 -11.56 -0.55 -5.93
N ASP A 247 -10.89 0.10 -6.87
CA ASP A 247 -11.29 0.19 -8.28
C ASP A 247 -10.83 -1.03 -9.11
N ASN A 248 -10.36 -2.09 -8.44
CA ASN A 248 -9.87 -3.32 -9.07
C ASN A 248 -8.64 -3.12 -9.97
N THR A 249 -7.91 -2.03 -9.79
CA THR A 249 -6.63 -1.78 -10.48
C THR A 249 -5.44 -2.21 -9.62
N GLU A 250 -4.28 -2.37 -10.25
CA GLU A 250 -3.04 -2.58 -9.52
C GLU A 250 -2.41 -1.25 -9.15
N PRO A 251 -1.87 -1.11 -7.93
CA PRO A 251 -1.16 0.10 -7.54
C PRO A 251 0.12 0.29 -8.37
N THR A 252 0.35 1.50 -8.83
CA THR A 252 1.52 1.85 -9.65
C THR A 252 2.82 1.91 -8.86
N ASP A 253 2.76 2.19 -7.57
CA ASP A 253 3.92 2.36 -6.69
C ASP A 253 3.77 1.55 -5.38
N LEU A 254 3.76 0.24 -5.55
CA LEU A 254 3.61 -0.70 -4.43
C LEU A 254 4.74 -0.59 -3.38
N PRO A 255 6.03 -0.41 -3.74
CA PRO A 255 7.09 -0.23 -2.75
C PRO A 255 6.86 0.92 -1.77
N ASN A 256 6.39 2.06 -2.27
CA ASN A 256 6.07 3.19 -1.41
C ASN A 256 4.81 2.96 -0.56
N ILE A 257 3.81 2.26 -1.08
CA ILE A 257 2.64 1.84 -0.29
C ILE A 257 3.08 0.96 0.90
N ILE A 258 3.91 -0.05 0.64
CA ILE A 258 4.43 -0.93 1.70
C ILE A 258 5.27 -0.14 2.73
N THR A 259 6.12 0.77 2.25
CA THR A 259 6.85 1.69 3.14
C THR A 259 5.91 2.54 3.99
N GLY A 260 4.85 3.06 3.39
CA GLY A 260 3.78 3.80 4.07
C GLY A 260 3.07 2.97 5.14
N CYS A 261 2.81 1.69 4.87
CA CYS A 261 2.23 0.77 5.85
C CYS A 261 3.16 0.59 7.07
N PHE A 262 4.46 0.37 6.87
CA PHE A 262 5.43 0.29 7.98
C PHE A 262 5.50 1.59 8.79
N ASN A 263 5.37 2.71 8.14
CA ASN A 263 5.34 4.00 8.82
C ASN A 263 4.05 4.17 9.65
N SER A 264 2.91 3.72 9.12
CA SER A 264 1.65 3.69 9.88
C SER A 264 1.73 2.74 11.08
N MET A 265 2.42 1.60 10.96
CA MET A 265 2.66 0.71 12.09
C MET A 265 3.39 1.44 13.22
N ASN A 266 4.43 2.22 12.93
CA ASN A 266 5.13 3.02 13.93
C ASN A 266 4.21 4.08 14.59
N LEU A 267 3.36 4.76 13.79
CA LEU A 267 2.43 5.77 14.30
C LEU A 267 1.39 5.20 15.27
N HIS A 268 0.98 3.96 15.05
CA HIS A 268 -0.04 3.29 15.86
C HIS A 268 0.55 2.33 16.89
N ASN A 269 1.88 2.28 17.04
CA ASN A 269 2.60 1.34 17.91
C ASN A 269 2.24 -0.13 17.61
N ALA A 270 1.96 -0.45 16.35
CA ALA A 270 1.62 -1.80 15.90
C ALA A 270 2.85 -2.50 15.31
N ASN A 271 3.02 -3.79 15.58
CA ASN A 271 4.08 -4.58 15.00
C ASN A 271 3.57 -5.65 14.02
N LEU A 272 2.27 -5.70 13.74
CA LEU A 272 1.66 -6.53 12.71
C LEU A 272 0.68 -5.69 11.89
N CYS A 273 0.76 -5.85 10.58
CA CYS A 273 -0.11 -5.17 9.62
C CYS A 273 -0.46 -6.13 8.48
N GLY A 274 -1.65 -6.01 7.95
CA GLY A 274 -2.09 -6.76 6.78
C GLY A 274 -3.05 -5.97 5.91
N PHE A 275 -3.60 -6.70 4.96
CA PHE A 275 -4.49 -6.19 3.94
C PHE A 275 -5.83 -6.92 4.00
N TYR A 276 -6.80 -6.48 3.20
CA TYR A 276 -8.07 -7.19 3.13
C TYR A 276 -7.83 -8.64 2.67
N PRO A 277 -8.39 -9.66 3.35
CA PRO A 277 -8.00 -11.05 3.13
C PRO A 277 -8.47 -11.65 1.80
N THR A 278 -9.38 -10.98 1.10
CA THR A 278 -9.89 -11.42 -0.21
C THR A 278 -9.95 -10.26 -1.19
N ALA A 279 -9.47 -10.50 -2.41
CA ALA A 279 -9.49 -9.53 -3.50
C ALA A 279 -10.91 -9.39 -4.09
N ASN A 280 -11.82 -8.84 -3.29
CA ASN A 280 -13.22 -8.61 -3.67
C ASN A 280 -13.62 -7.18 -3.29
N THR A 281 -13.72 -6.32 -4.29
CA THR A 281 -13.96 -4.88 -4.12
C THR A 281 -15.29 -4.56 -3.44
N TYR A 282 -16.31 -5.39 -3.61
CA TYR A 282 -17.59 -5.22 -2.93
C TYR A 282 -17.44 -5.31 -1.40
N PHE A 283 -16.67 -6.27 -0.90
CA PHE A 283 -16.44 -6.38 0.55
C PHE A 283 -15.42 -5.36 1.05
N MET A 284 -14.44 -4.99 0.22
CA MET A 284 -13.44 -3.97 0.56
C MET A 284 -14.07 -2.59 0.73
N SER A 285 -15.01 -2.21 -0.15
CA SER A 285 -15.68 -0.90 -0.11
C SER A 285 -16.59 -0.71 1.12
N ASN A 286 -17.10 -1.81 1.67
CA ASN A 286 -17.93 -1.79 2.88
C ASN A 286 -17.10 -1.78 4.19
N ALA A 287 -15.78 -1.85 4.10
CA ALA A 287 -14.89 -1.81 5.25
C ALA A 287 -14.30 -0.41 5.46
N LYS A 288 -14.02 -0.05 6.73
CA LYS A 288 -13.22 1.15 7.01
C LYS A 288 -11.85 1.02 6.36
N GLU A 289 -11.32 2.09 5.79
CA GLU A 289 -10.01 2.10 5.11
C GLU A 289 -8.91 1.46 5.96
N LEU A 290 -8.79 1.89 7.21
CA LEU A 290 -7.85 1.35 8.19
C LEU A 290 -8.59 0.90 9.44
N THR A 291 -8.25 -0.27 9.95
CA THR A 291 -8.70 -0.77 11.25
C THR A 291 -7.52 -1.09 12.16
N THR A 292 -7.72 -0.89 13.47
CA THR A 292 -6.71 -1.04 14.51
C THR A 292 -7.12 -2.04 15.61
N ASP A 293 -8.26 -2.70 15.39
CA ASP A 293 -8.83 -3.70 16.28
C ASP A 293 -8.26 -5.11 16.01
N CYS A 294 -8.60 -6.11 16.82
CA CYS A 294 -8.14 -7.49 16.66
C CYS A 294 -8.81 -8.16 15.45
N ARG A 295 -8.52 -7.66 14.25
CA ARG A 295 -8.98 -8.24 12.99
C ARG A 295 -7.97 -9.17 12.40
N PHE A 296 -8.46 -10.28 11.86
CA PHE A 296 -7.67 -11.28 11.19
C PHE A 296 -6.72 -10.68 10.14
N ILE A 297 -5.44 -11.00 10.28
CA ILE A 297 -4.37 -10.66 9.32
C ILE A 297 -3.98 -11.94 8.59
N HIS A 298 -4.16 -11.96 7.27
CA HIS A 298 -3.94 -13.12 6.43
C HIS A 298 -2.47 -13.27 6.05
N ASP A 299 -1.90 -14.45 6.28
CA ASP A 299 -0.47 -14.74 6.08
C ASP A 299 0.08 -14.53 4.67
N PRO A 300 -0.64 -14.87 3.59
CA PRO A 300 -0.07 -14.75 2.24
C PRO A 300 0.56 -13.41 1.91
N CYS A 301 0.19 -12.39 2.67
CA CYS A 301 0.78 -11.07 2.54
C CYS A 301 0.58 -10.25 3.83
N CYS A 302 1.51 -10.33 4.75
CA CYS A 302 1.48 -9.50 5.95
C CYS A 302 2.84 -8.83 6.20
N LEU A 303 2.78 -7.65 6.81
CA LEU A 303 3.93 -6.87 7.22
C LEU A 303 4.09 -7.00 8.73
N LEU A 304 5.32 -7.20 9.17
CA LEU A 304 5.59 -7.27 10.59
C LEU A 304 6.94 -6.63 10.96
N ILE A 305 7.02 -6.13 12.17
CA ILE A 305 8.28 -5.81 12.84
C ILE A 305 8.63 -7.03 13.67
N ASN A 306 9.77 -7.64 13.37
CA ASN A 306 10.17 -8.91 13.98
C ASN A 306 10.32 -8.77 15.51
N LYS A 307 9.43 -9.39 16.24
CA LYS A 307 9.46 -9.42 17.71
C LYS A 307 9.68 -10.84 18.24
N ARG A 308 10.05 -11.79 17.34
CA ARG A 308 10.21 -13.22 17.65
C ARG A 308 8.97 -13.79 18.35
N ILE A 309 7.79 -13.47 17.82
CA ILE A 309 6.53 -14.07 18.25
C ILE A 309 6.33 -15.37 17.48
N TYR A 310 6.51 -16.48 18.15
CA TYR A 310 6.43 -17.81 17.56
C TYR A 310 5.01 -18.35 17.62
N SER A 311 4.62 -19.05 16.57
CA SER A 311 3.35 -19.76 16.52
C SER A 311 3.46 -21.14 17.16
N THR A 312 2.35 -21.65 17.67
CA THR A 312 2.24 -22.98 18.28
C THR A 312 2.23 -24.08 17.20
N PRO A 313 3.06 -25.12 17.29
CA PRO A 313 3.13 -26.16 16.27
C PRO A 313 1.78 -26.83 15.96
N GLU A 314 0.96 -27.06 16.97
CA GLU A 314 -0.35 -27.69 16.88
C GLU A 314 -1.38 -26.81 16.13
N LEU A 315 -1.11 -25.53 15.97
CA LEU A 315 -1.96 -24.54 15.29
C LEU A 315 -1.50 -24.21 13.85
N MET A 316 -0.69 -25.06 13.23
CA MET A 316 -0.09 -24.83 11.92
C MET A 316 -1.08 -24.37 10.83
N GLY A 317 -2.30 -24.91 10.81
CA GLY A 317 -3.35 -24.49 9.85
C GLY A 317 -4.13 -23.23 10.27
N LYS A 318 -3.83 -22.66 11.44
CA LYS A 318 -4.43 -21.44 12.01
C LYS A 318 -3.37 -20.48 12.57
N CYS A 319 -2.13 -20.63 12.13
CA CYS A 319 -1.00 -19.82 12.60
C CYS A 319 -1.16 -18.32 12.33
N ASP A 320 -1.86 -17.96 11.27
CA ASP A 320 -2.20 -16.58 10.94
C ASP A 320 -3.21 -15.95 11.93
N PHE A 321 -4.19 -16.73 12.38
CA PHE A 321 -5.10 -16.31 13.45
C PHE A 321 -4.36 -16.16 14.77
N GLU A 322 -3.55 -17.15 15.14
CA GLU A 322 -2.74 -17.12 16.37
C GLU A 322 -1.79 -15.92 16.35
N ARG A 323 -1.05 -15.71 15.25
CA ARG A 323 -0.16 -14.56 15.09
C ARG A 323 -0.90 -13.24 15.29
N THR A 324 -2.09 -13.10 14.69
CA THR A 324 -2.91 -11.90 14.87
C THR A 324 -3.23 -11.67 16.36
N ILE A 325 -3.62 -12.72 17.07
CA ILE A 325 -3.96 -12.65 18.50
C ILE A 325 -2.71 -12.29 19.32
N LEU A 326 -1.59 -12.95 19.08
CA LEU A 326 -0.35 -12.76 19.86
C LEU A 326 0.21 -11.34 19.70
N TYR A 327 0.22 -10.80 18.48
CA TYR A 327 0.62 -9.43 18.25
C TYR A 327 -0.38 -8.45 18.87
N PHE A 328 -1.69 -8.68 18.73
CA PHE A 328 -2.69 -7.83 19.35
C PHE A 328 -2.61 -7.89 20.90
N LYS A 329 -2.38 -9.05 21.47
CA LYS A 329 -2.19 -9.22 22.92
C LYS A 329 -1.00 -8.42 23.45
N ARG A 330 0.09 -8.35 22.66
CA ARG A 330 1.30 -7.62 23.00
C ARG A 330 1.15 -6.10 22.82
N ASP A 331 0.59 -5.66 21.67
CA ASP A 331 0.63 -4.27 21.24
C ASP A 331 -0.71 -3.55 21.44
N HIS A 332 -1.77 -4.28 21.79
CA HIS A 332 -3.16 -3.82 21.87
C HIS A 332 -3.71 -3.25 20.57
N THR A 333 -3.02 -3.51 19.47
CA THR A 333 -3.38 -3.09 18.12
C THR A 333 -2.74 -3.98 17.06
N VAL A 334 -3.46 -4.22 15.97
CA VAL A 334 -2.92 -4.69 14.69
C VAL A 334 -3.55 -3.83 13.60
N LEU A 335 -2.80 -3.53 12.54
CA LEU A 335 -3.30 -2.70 11.46
C LEU A 335 -3.84 -3.56 10.32
N ARG A 336 -4.96 -3.18 9.73
CA ARG A 336 -5.41 -3.76 8.48
C ARG A 336 -5.91 -2.68 7.52
N PHE A 337 -5.19 -2.55 6.40
CA PHE A 337 -5.58 -1.70 5.28
C PHE A 337 -6.60 -2.43 4.41
N ASN A 338 -7.86 -2.02 4.49
CA ASN A 338 -8.97 -2.75 3.89
C ASN A 338 -9.23 -2.38 2.42
N HIS A 339 -8.59 -1.34 1.91
CA HIS A 339 -8.74 -0.89 0.52
C HIS A 339 -7.65 -1.43 -0.41
N PHE A 340 -6.82 -2.34 0.10
CA PHE A 340 -5.83 -3.11 -0.65
C PHE A 340 -6.00 -4.60 -0.36
N ALA A 341 -5.84 -5.44 -1.38
CA ALA A 341 -5.90 -6.89 -1.20
C ALA A 341 -4.90 -7.61 -2.12
N PRO A 342 -4.17 -8.61 -1.60
CA PRO A 342 -3.37 -9.50 -2.44
C PRO A 342 -4.27 -10.49 -3.20
N VAL A 343 -3.91 -10.78 -4.43
CA VAL A 343 -4.51 -11.86 -5.22
C VAL A 343 -3.62 -13.09 -5.13
N THR A 344 -4.11 -14.12 -4.46
CA THR A 344 -3.43 -15.41 -4.29
C THR A 344 -4.17 -16.52 -5.01
N SER A 345 -3.51 -17.65 -5.22
CA SER A 345 -4.11 -18.83 -5.85
C SER A 345 -4.27 -19.94 -4.84
N TYR A 346 -5.35 -19.92 -4.13
CA TYR A 346 -5.71 -21.08 -3.35
C TYR A 346 -6.20 -22.21 -4.27
N ASN A 347 -5.47 -23.32 -4.31
CA ASN A 347 -5.93 -24.54 -4.99
C ASN A 347 -5.71 -25.76 -4.07
N PRO A 348 -6.78 -26.25 -3.41
CA PRO A 348 -6.68 -27.34 -2.44
C PRO A 348 -6.25 -28.69 -3.06
N LYS A 349 -6.28 -28.82 -4.40
CA LYS A 349 -5.95 -30.07 -5.11
C LYS A 349 -4.50 -30.12 -5.62
N LYS A 350 -3.70 -29.04 -5.50
CA LYS A 350 -2.31 -29.04 -5.98
C LYS A 350 -1.34 -29.52 -4.91
N LYS A 351 -0.37 -30.35 -5.33
CA LYS A 351 0.76 -30.77 -4.49
C LYS A 351 1.67 -29.59 -4.18
N GLY A 352 2.24 -29.55 -2.98
CA GLY A 352 3.17 -28.52 -2.48
C GLY A 352 2.52 -27.55 -1.49
N GLY A 353 3.32 -26.74 -0.83
CA GLY A 353 2.89 -25.86 0.26
C GLY A 353 2.45 -26.63 1.51
N VAL A 354 1.36 -26.20 2.14
CA VAL A 354 0.81 -26.87 3.34
C VAL A 354 0.10 -28.20 3.00
N GLY A 355 -0.06 -28.53 1.71
CA GLY A 355 -0.71 -29.75 1.27
C GLY A 355 -2.23 -29.78 1.48
N PHE A 356 -2.80 -30.97 1.46
CA PHE A 356 -4.22 -31.18 1.72
C PHE A 356 -4.53 -30.92 3.20
N ARG A 357 -5.49 -30.05 3.46
CA ARG A 357 -5.99 -29.79 4.80
C ARG A 357 -7.18 -30.67 5.08
N ASP A 358 -7.01 -31.64 5.98
CA ASP A 358 -8.11 -32.46 6.46
C ASP A 358 -9.12 -31.61 7.26
N PRO A 359 -10.42 -31.62 6.89
CA PRO A 359 -11.45 -30.84 7.59
C PRO A 359 -11.54 -31.11 9.10
N LYS A 360 -11.27 -32.34 9.52
CA LYS A 360 -11.23 -32.74 10.94
C LYS A 360 -10.11 -32.03 11.68
N THR A 361 -8.91 -32.05 11.11
CA THR A 361 -7.72 -31.35 11.65
C THR A 361 -7.93 -29.85 11.71
N GLU A 362 -8.52 -29.24 10.66
CA GLU A 362 -8.85 -27.81 10.67
C GLU A 362 -9.84 -27.44 11.78
N GLN A 363 -10.84 -28.30 12.02
CA GLN A 363 -11.81 -28.08 13.08
C GLN A 363 -11.18 -28.23 14.48
N GLN A 364 -10.32 -29.23 14.66
CA GLN A 364 -9.59 -29.42 15.92
C GLN A 364 -8.68 -28.23 16.24
N GLN A 365 -7.95 -27.72 15.25
CA GLN A 365 -7.09 -26.55 15.41
C GLN A 365 -7.90 -25.26 15.71
N ALA A 366 -9.06 -25.11 15.07
CA ALA A 366 -9.95 -23.98 15.36
C ALA A 366 -10.51 -24.06 16.78
N LEU A 367 -10.85 -25.25 17.26
CA LEU A 367 -11.32 -25.49 18.63
C LEU A 367 -10.17 -25.23 19.62
N LEU A 368 -8.99 -25.76 19.36
CA LEU A 368 -7.80 -25.52 20.19
C LEU A 368 -7.52 -24.02 20.31
N LEU A 369 -7.50 -23.28 19.19
CA LEU A 369 -7.29 -21.83 19.21
C LEU A 369 -8.37 -21.10 20.04
N LYS A 370 -9.63 -21.50 19.91
CA LYS A 370 -10.72 -20.92 20.69
C LYS A 370 -10.60 -21.24 22.18
N THR A 371 -10.14 -22.43 22.53
CA THR A 371 -9.94 -22.83 23.92
C THR A 371 -8.74 -22.13 24.55
N THR A 372 -7.66 -21.92 23.76
CA THR A 372 -6.45 -21.24 24.23
C THR A 372 -6.65 -19.71 24.36
N TYR A 373 -7.46 -19.11 23.47
CA TYR A 373 -7.66 -17.66 23.41
C TYR A 373 -9.17 -17.29 23.37
N PRO A 374 -9.97 -17.68 24.38
CA PRO A 374 -11.43 -17.53 24.35
C PRO A 374 -11.87 -16.06 24.31
N GLU A 375 -11.09 -15.15 24.86
CA GLU A 375 -11.38 -13.71 24.88
C GLU A 375 -11.19 -13.06 23.49
N TYR A 376 -10.38 -13.66 22.59
CA TYR A 376 -10.09 -13.13 21.25
C TYR A 376 -10.89 -13.83 20.15
N VAL A 377 -11.37 -15.05 20.38
CA VAL A 377 -12.12 -15.82 19.37
C VAL A 377 -13.63 -15.72 19.64
N GLN A 378 -14.32 -14.96 18.79
CA GLN A 378 -15.77 -14.78 18.91
C GLN A 378 -16.53 -16.07 18.57
N ARG A 379 -16.25 -16.64 17.39
CA ARG A 379 -16.94 -17.85 16.90
C ARG A 379 -16.09 -18.61 15.89
N ILE A 380 -16.41 -19.89 15.76
CA ILE A 380 -15.91 -20.79 14.70
C ILE A 380 -17.00 -20.87 13.63
N ILE A 381 -16.60 -20.84 12.36
CA ILE A 381 -17.47 -20.98 11.19
C ILE A 381 -17.04 -22.20 10.43
N THR A 382 -17.91 -23.20 10.30
CA THR A 382 -17.70 -24.37 9.43
C THR A 382 -18.43 -24.14 8.11
N HIS A 383 -17.70 -24.28 7.01
CA HIS A 383 -18.23 -24.04 5.67
C HIS A 383 -18.83 -25.33 5.08
N LYS A 384 -19.90 -25.20 4.28
CA LYS A 384 -20.61 -26.34 3.66
C LYS A 384 -19.71 -27.25 2.79
N LYS A 385 -18.62 -26.72 2.22
CA LYS A 385 -17.66 -27.45 1.39
C LYS A 385 -16.48 -28.05 2.17
N GLY A 386 -16.56 -28.14 3.49
CA GLY A 386 -15.44 -28.40 4.38
C GLY A 386 -14.63 -27.13 4.60
N GLY A 387 -13.69 -27.19 5.51
CA GLY A 387 -12.92 -26.01 5.94
C GLY A 387 -13.58 -25.26 7.08
N THR A 388 -12.73 -24.72 7.93
CA THR A 388 -13.12 -24.03 9.15
C THR A 388 -12.40 -22.70 9.26
N SER A 389 -13.16 -21.62 9.48
CA SER A 389 -12.62 -20.29 9.74
C SER A 389 -13.03 -19.78 11.12
N LEU A 390 -12.40 -18.71 11.54
CA LEU A 390 -12.66 -18.08 12.84
C LEU A 390 -13.02 -16.60 12.65
N VAL A 391 -13.81 -16.08 13.58
CA VAL A 391 -14.03 -14.65 13.71
C VAL A 391 -13.35 -14.20 14.98
N LEU A 392 -12.39 -13.29 14.85
CA LEU A 392 -11.72 -12.66 15.97
C LEU A 392 -12.55 -11.48 16.49
N LYS A 393 -12.31 -11.11 17.73
CA LYS A 393 -12.87 -9.92 18.38
C LYS A 393 -11.83 -9.23 19.24
N THR A 394 -11.96 -7.95 19.41
CA THR A 394 -11.22 -7.21 20.44
C THR A 394 -11.84 -7.51 21.81
N PRO A 395 -11.07 -7.99 22.79
CA PRO A 395 -11.56 -8.15 24.14
C PRO A 395 -12.07 -6.82 24.70
N ARG A 396 -13.11 -6.88 25.53
CA ARG A 396 -13.50 -5.72 26.34
C ARG A 396 -12.38 -5.43 27.31
N ARG A 397 -11.94 -4.19 27.39
CA ARG A 397 -11.05 -3.77 28.48
C ARG A 397 -11.92 -3.75 29.72
N ASP A 398 -11.58 -4.55 30.72
CA ASP A 398 -12.11 -4.34 32.07
C ASP A 398 -11.58 -2.97 32.51
N ILE A 399 -12.50 -2.02 32.66
CA ILE A 399 -12.22 -0.63 33.07
C ILE A 399 -11.95 -0.62 34.57
#